data_0a04fdf567a36e08dd1ed58064eb8da2
#
_entry.id   0a04fdf567a36e08dd1ed58064eb8da2
#
_cell.length_a   1.000
_cell.length_b   1.000
_cell.length_c   1.000
_cell.angle_alpha   90.00
_cell.angle_beta   90.00
_cell.angle_gamma   90.00
#
_symmetry.space_group_name_H-M   'P 1'
#
loop_
_entity.id
_entity.type
_entity.pdbx_description
1 polymer ?
#
loop_
_entity_poly.entity_id
_entity_poly.type
_entity_poly.pdbx_seq_one_letter_code
_entity_poly.pdbx_strand_id
1 'polypeptide(L)'
;MFRVITINMIVLFAFGFFLLLFIIMLLWILVPAIYGLPPVPTKPGRIQKALKLANLQPNETLYDLGAGDGRVLFIAARDFGAKAVGLEIGPVQCALIWLRATANGFGNQIQIHWGNFYKADLKDADVVFVYATTKEVMKLAPHLEKQMKKGARLVSISADFREWEPAAVDDHDLIFIYEMPPTMGSVTSHMLKKAK
;
A
#
# COMPACT_ATOMS: atom_id res chain seq x y z
N MET A 1 -0.91 -3.07 -55.94
CA MET A 1 0.17 -2.48 -55.13
C MET A 1 -0.35 -1.78 -53.89
N PHE A 2 -1.27 -0.83 -53.92
CA PHE A 2 -1.81 -0.16 -52.73
C PHE A 2 -2.43 -1.09 -51.66
N ARG A 3 -3.24 -2.10 -52.03
CA ARG A 3 -3.83 -3.06 -51.09
C ARG A 3 -2.81 -3.86 -50.27
N VAL A 4 -1.69 -4.25 -50.86
CA VAL A 4 -0.63 -5.01 -50.20
C VAL A 4 0.11 -4.14 -49.19
N ILE A 5 0.37 -2.88 -49.51
CA ILE A 5 1.01 -1.91 -48.61
C ILE A 5 0.11 -1.64 -47.40
N THR A 6 -1.20 -1.46 -47.61
CA THR A 6 -2.16 -1.22 -46.53
C THR A 6 -2.28 -2.42 -45.58
N ILE A 7 -2.32 -3.65 -46.10
CA ILE A 7 -2.36 -4.89 -45.30
C ILE A 7 -1.07 -5.02 -44.47
N ASN A 8 0.09 -4.80 -45.04
CA ASN A 8 1.36 -4.86 -44.32
C ASN A 8 1.45 -3.82 -43.21
N MET A 9 0.97 -2.59 -43.45
CA MET A 9 0.90 -1.59 -42.37
C MET A 9 -0.03 -1.98 -41.23
N ILE A 10 -1.23 -2.52 -41.49
CA ILE A 10 -2.16 -2.98 -40.48
C ILE A 10 -1.53 -4.11 -39.65
N VAL A 11 -0.85 -5.06 -40.31
CA VAL A 11 -0.16 -6.17 -39.62
C VAL A 11 0.96 -5.65 -38.70
N LEU A 12 1.77 -4.68 -39.18
CA LEU A 12 2.82 -4.05 -38.38
C LEU A 12 2.27 -3.29 -37.16
N PHE A 13 1.19 -2.52 -37.34
CA PHE A 13 0.53 -1.83 -36.22
C PHE A 13 -0.07 -2.83 -35.22
N ALA A 14 -0.74 -3.89 -35.69
CA ALA A 14 -1.27 -4.94 -34.82
C ALA A 14 -0.15 -5.64 -34.03
N PHE A 15 0.95 -6.00 -34.70
CA PHE A 15 2.11 -6.59 -34.03
C PHE A 15 2.70 -5.66 -32.97
N GLY A 16 2.93 -4.37 -33.31
CA GLY A 16 3.42 -3.38 -32.35
C GLY A 16 2.48 -3.21 -31.14
N PHE A 17 1.17 -3.19 -31.38
CA PHE A 17 0.17 -3.10 -30.32
C PHE A 17 0.21 -4.32 -29.37
N PHE A 18 0.24 -5.54 -29.93
CA PHE A 18 0.33 -6.77 -29.11
C PHE A 18 1.66 -6.88 -28.38
N LEU A 19 2.77 -6.44 -28.98
CA LEU A 19 4.06 -6.39 -28.32
C LEU A 19 4.05 -5.43 -27.14
N LEU A 20 3.44 -4.25 -27.32
CA LEU A 20 3.27 -3.27 -26.22
C LEU A 20 2.45 -3.85 -25.07
N LEU A 21 1.31 -4.49 -25.37
CA LEU A 21 0.49 -5.14 -24.34
C LEU A 21 1.27 -6.24 -23.61
N PHE A 22 2.05 -7.02 -24.32
CA PHE A 22 2.91 -8.05 -23.73
C PHE A 22 3.97 -7.45 -22.79
N ILE A 23 4.62 -6.37 -23.18
CA ILE A 23 5.59 -5.65 -22.34
C ILE A 23 4.91 -5.10 -21.08
N ILE A 24 3.74 -4.48 -21.21
CA ILE A 24 2.96 -3.98 -20.07
C ILE A 24 2.61 -5.14 -19.11
N MET A 25 2.17 -6.27 -19.64
CA MET A 25 1.87 -7.46 -18.85
C MET A 25 3.12 -8.00 -18.13
N LEU A 26 4.27 -8.04 -18.80
CA LEU A 26 5.52 -8.44 -18.17
C LEU A 26 5.92 -7.49 -17.04
N LEU A 27 5.85 -6.19 -17.25
CA LEU A 27 6.14 -5.19 -16.20
C LEU A 27 5.18 -5.32 -15.01
N TRP A 28 3.91 -5.61 -15.28
CA TRP A 28 2.89 -5.83 -14.24
C TRP A 28 3.22 -7.02 -13.32
N ILE A 29 3.74 -8.11 -13.90
CA ILE A 29 3.99 -9.36 -13.16
C ILE A 29 5.43 -9.42 -12.62
N LEU A 30 6.43 -9.12 -13.47
CA LEU A 30 7.83 -9.36 -13.12
C LEU A 30 8.37 -8.34 -12.11
N VAL A 31 7.98 -7.07 -12.23
CA VAL A 31 8.54 -6.05 -11.33
C VAL A 31 8.18 -6.34 -9.88
N PRO A 32 6.90 -6.55 -9.48
CA PRO A 32 6.57 -6.92 -8.11
C PRO A 32 7.18 -8.26 -7.68
N ALA A 33 7.25 -9.25 -8.59
CA ALA A 33 7.81 -10.58 -8.27
C ALA A 33 9.31 -10.53 -7.94
N ILE A 34 10.09 -9.71 -8.63
CA ILE A 34 11.53 -9.53 -8.36
C ILE A 34 11.75 -8.91 -6.98
N TYR A 35 10.87 -8.01 -6.53
CA TYR A 35 10.97 -7.35 -5.24
C TYR A 35 10.29 -8.11 -4.09
N GLY A 36 9.74 -9.31 -4.34
CA GLY A 36 9.38 -10.29 -3.32
C GLY A 36 8.00 -10.14 -2.68
N LEU A 37 7.15 -9.24 -3.15
CA LEU A 37 5.78 -9.08 -2.65
C LEU A 37 4.77 -9.26 -3.78
N PRO A 38 4.19 -10.48 -3.95
CA PRO A 38 3.09 -10.65 -4.89
C PRO A 38 1.90 -9.77 -4.45
N PRO A 39 1.19 -9.15 -5.39
CA PRO A 39 0.03 -8.32 -5.08
C PRO A 39 -1.08 -9.21 -4.48
N VAL A 40 -1.31 -9.08 -3.18
CA VAL A 40 -2.42 -9.75 -2.47
C VAL A 40 -3.49 -8.70 -2.17
N PRO A 41 -4.63 -8.74 -2.87
CA PRO A 41 -5.67 -7.73 -2.70
C PRO A 41 -6.39 -7.90 -1.35
N THR A 42 -6.31 -6.90 -0.49
CA THR A 42 -7.07 -6.86 0.76
C THR A 42 -8.54 -6.51 0.50
N LYS A 43 -9.47 -7.19 1.18
CA LYS A 43 -10.92 -6.89 1.04
C LYS A 43 -11.22 -5.45 1.53
N PRO A 44 -12.05 -4.66 0.80
CA PRO A 44 -12.37 -3.28 1.19
C PRO A 44 -12.88 -3.13 2.63
N GLY A 45 -13.77 -4.02 3.08
CA GLY A 45 -14.29 -4.00 4.46
C GLY A 45 -13.20 -4.19 5.52
N ARG A 46 -12.18 -5.00 5.24
CA ARG A 46 -11.02 -5.19 6.13
C ARG A 46 -10.17 -3.92 6.22
N ILE A 47 -9.98 -3.22 5.09
CA ILE A 47 -9.27 -1.93 5.07
C ILE A 47 -10.05 -0.89 5.88
N GLN A 48 -11.37 -0.73 5.63
CA GLN A 48 -12.20 0.21 6.38
C GLN A 48 -12.17 -0.06 7.89
N LYS A 49 -12.23 -1.33 8.29
CA LYS A 49 -12.13 -1.74 9.69
C LYS A 49 -10.77 -1.37 10.28
N ALA A 50 -9.69 -1.64 9.56
CA ALA A 50 -8.33 -1.30 9.98
C ALA A 50 -8.13 0.22 10.15
N LEU A 51 -8.60 1.02 9.21
CA LEU A 51 -8.50 2.48 9.29
C LEU A 51 -9.38 3.08 10.38
N LYS A 52 -10.56 2.48 10.66
CA LYS A 52 -11.39 2.83 11.82
C LYS A 52 -10.68 2.49 13.13
N LEU A 53 -10.09 1.30 13.23
CA LEU A 53 -9.37 0.86 14.43
C LEU A 53 -8.14 1.73 14.70
N ALA A 54 -7.46 2.19 13.63
CA ALA A 54 -6.38 3.18 13.70
C ALA A 54 -6.89 4.60 13.98
N ASN A 55 -8.20 4.83 14.05
CA ASN A 55 -8.82 6.14 14.25
C ASN A 55 -8.31 7.19 13.25
N LEU A 56 -8.25 6.83 11.94
CA LEU A 56 -7.83 7.76 10.88
C LEU A 56 -8.80 8.94 10.80
N GLN A 57 -8.27 10.16 10.94
CA GLN A 57 -9.05 11.39 10.94
C GLN A 57 -9.02 12.12 9.59
N PRO A 58 -10.03 12.95 9.28
CA PRO A 58 -9.98 13.85 8.13
C PRO A 58 -8.72 14.74 8.17
N ASN A 59 -8.15 15.00 7.00
CA ASN A 59 -6.91 15.77 6.79
C ASN A 59 -5.61 15.16 7.33
N GLU A 60 -5.65 14.04 8.05
CA GLU A 60 -4.44 13.28 8.33
C GLU A 60 -3.84 12.71 7.05
N THR A 61 -2.55 12.42 7.07
CA THR A 61 -1.83 11.84 5.94
C THR A 61 -1.56 10.36 6.20
N LEU A 62 -2.19 9.51 5.38
CA LEU A 62 -1.95 8.07 5.37
C LEU A 62 -0.87 7.73 4.33
N TYR A 63 0.09 6.90 4.70
CA TYR A 63 1.06 6.29 3.80
C TYR A 63 0.77 4.79 3.63
N ASP A 64 0.66 4.32 2.38
CA ASP A 64 0.45 2.90 2.04
C ASP A 64 1.73 2.33 1.43
N LEU A 65 2.35 1.38 2.14
CA LEU A 65 3.62 0.77 1.77
C LEU A 65 3.41 -0.48 0.91
N GLY A 66 3.42 -0.29 -0.39
CA GLY A 66 3.06 -1.29 -1.39
C GLY A 66 1.62 -1.11 -1.85
N ALA A 67 1.32 0.05 -2.44
CA ALA A 67 -0.04 0.48 -2.72
C ALA A 67 -0.82 -0.41 -3.70
N GLY A 68 -0.14 -1.25 -4.49
CA GLY A 68 -0.75 -2.22 -5.39
C GLY A 68 -1.73 -1.59 -6.40
N ASP A 69 -3.03 -1.83 -6.23
CA ASP A 69 -4.07 -1.21 -7.05
C ASP A 69 -4.63 0.11 -6.49
N GLY A 70 -4.06 0.58 -5.37
CA GLY A 70 -4.40 1.84 -4.72
C GLY A 70 -5.66 1.82 -3.86
N ARG A 71 -6.29 0.66 -3.64
CA ARG A 71 -7.58 0.58 -2.92
C ARG A 71 -7.55 1.19 -1.53
N VAL A 72 -6.43 1.07 -0.79
CA VAL A 72 -6.25 1.70 0.53
C VAL A 72 -6.29 3.21 0.40
N LEU A 73 -5.60 3.77 -0.60
CA LEU A 73 -5.55 5.21 -0.86
C LEU A 73 -6.94 5.77 -1.16
N PHE A 74 -7.69 5.09 -2.05
CA PHE A 74 -9.04 5.51 -2.40
C PHE A 74 -10.03 5.40 -1.24
N ILE A 75 -9.92 4.38 -0.40
CA ILE A 75 -10.74 4.23 0.80
C ILE A 75 -10.40 5.32 1.81
N ALA A 76 -9.11 5.59 2.08
CA ALA A 76 -8.68 6.64 2.98
C ALA A 76 -9.18 8.03 2.54
N ALA A 77 -9.03 8.36 1.26
CA ALA A 77 -9.46 9.65 0.74
C ALA A 77 -10.99 9.80 0.74
N ARG A 78 -11.72 8.80 0.21
CA ARG A 78 -13.16 8.86 0.02
C ARG A 78 -13.95 8.73 1.32
N ASP A 79 -13.59 7.74 2.15
CA ASP A 79 -14.41 7.33 3.31
C ASP A 79 -13.97 8.05 4.59
N PHE A 80 -12.73 8.54 4.66
CA PHE A 80 -12.17 9.19 5.84
C PHE A 80 -11.76 10.65 5.61
N GLY A 81 -11.77 11.14 4.36
CA GLY A 81 -11.34 12.51 4.04
C GLY A 81 -9.84 12.76 4.27
N ALA A 82 -9.04 11.69 4.36
CA ALA A 82 -7.61 11.77 4.60
C ALA A 82 -6.84 12.07 3.31
N LYS A 83 -5.64 12.64 3.45
CA LYS A 83 -4.64 12.63 2.38
C LYS A 83 -4.01 11.25 2.33
N ALA A 84 -3.73 10.74 1.13
CA ALA A 84 -3.19 9.41 0.95
C ALA A 84 -1.97 9.42 0.03
N VAL A 85 -0.86 8.85 0.50
CA VAL A 85 0.40 8.74 -0.23
C VAL A 85 0.72 7.27 -0.40
N GLY A 86 0.79 6.80 -1.65
CA GLY A 86 1.15 5.43 -1.96
C GLY A 86 2.62 5.30 -2.37
N LEU A 87 3.29 4.27 -1.89
CA LEU A 87 4.60 3.83 -2.36
C LEU A 87 4.39 2.53 -3.12
N GLU A 88 4.76 2.49 -4.40
CA GLU A 88 4.59 1.29 -5.23
C GLU A 88 5.81 1.11 -6.15
N ILE A 89 6.28 -0.13 -6.27
CA ILE A 89 7.44 -0.48 -7.10
C ILE A 89 7.05 -0.73 -8.56
N GLY A 90 5.79 -1.10 -8.81
CA GLY A 90 5.27 -1.39 -10.14
C GLY A 90 4.92 -0.11 -10.90
N PRO A 91 5.61 0.20 -12.01
CA PRO A 91 5.35 1.45 -12.75
C PRO A 91 3.96 1.48 -13.38
N VAL A 92 3.43 0.33 -13.80
CA VAL A 92 2.08 0.22 -14.37
C VAL A 92 1.02 0.48 -13.30
N GLN A 93 1.20 -0.05 -12.10
CA GLN A 93 0.34 0.19 -10.95
C GLN A 93 0.32 1.68 -10.59
N CYS A 94 1.51 2.31 -10.50
CA CYS A 94 1.62 3.75 -10.27
C CYS A 94 0.83 4.58 -11.29
N ALA A 95 0.99 4.28 -12.59
CA ALA A 95 0.30 4.97 -13.66
C ALA A 95 -1.23 4.82 -13.55
N LEU A 96 -1.71 3.61 -13.24
CA LEU A 96 -3.14 3.33 -13.09
C LEU A 96 -3.74 4.02 -11.85
N ILE A 97 -3.02 4.04 -10.71
CA ILE A 97 -3.47 4.77 -9.51
C ILE A 97 -3.56 6.26 -9.84
N TRP A 98 -2.53 6.85 -10.45
CA TRP A 98 -2.52 8.25 -10.82
C TRP A 98 -3.68 8.61 -11.77
N LEU A 99 -3.88 7.81 -12.83
CA LEU A 99 -4.98 8.02 -13.79
C LEU A 99 -6.35 7.95 -13.10
N ARG A 100 -6.58 6.94 -12.26
CA ARG A 100 -7.84 6.78 -11.52
C ARG A 100 -8.06 7.90 -10.52
N ALA A 101 -7.03 8.33 -9.79
CA ALA A 101 -7.13 9.44 -8.84
C ALA A 101 -7.52 10.74 -9.57
N THR A 102 -6.87 11.05 -10.68
CA THR A 102 -7.18 12.22 -11.50
C THR A 102 -8.59 12.15 -12.08
N ALA A 103 -8.97 11.04 -12.69
CA ALA A 103 -10.27 10.85 -13.33
C ALA A 103 -11.45 10.90 -12.35
N ASN A 104 -11.24 10.53 -11.08
CA ASN A 104 -12.29 10.52 -10.04
C ASN A 104 -12.22 11.74 -9.10
N GLY A 105 -11.43 12.77 -9.42
CA GLY A 105 -11.36 14.02 -8.66
C GLY A 105 -10.54 13.94 -7.36
N PHE A 106 -9.75 12.87 -7.14
CA PHE A 106 -8.89 12.70 -5.97
C PHE A 106 -7.45 13.17 -6.19
N GLY A 107 -7.13 13.81 -7.32
CA GLY A 107 -5.75 14.21 -7.65
C GLY A 107 -5.05 15.11 -6.62
N ASN A 108 -5.81 15.86 -5.82
CA ASN A 108 -5.28 16.69 -4.73
C ASN A 108 -5.15 15.95 -3.38
N GLN A 109 -5.79 14.79 -3.24
CA GLN A 109 -5.80 14.00 -2.00
C GLN A 109 -4.93 12.75 -2.09
N ILE A 110 -4.78 12.18 -3.29
CA ILE A 110 -4.02 10.96 -3.52
C ILE A 110 -2.75 11.28 -4.31
N GLN A 111 -1.62 10.92 -3.73
CA GLN A 111 -0.32 10.96 -4.38
C GLN A 111 0.24 9.54 -4.50
N ILE A 112 0.97 9.26 -5.58
CA ILE A 112 1.64 7.98 -5.79
C ILE A 112 3.11 8.22 -6.13
N HIS A 113 3.99 7.55 -5.42
CA HIS A 113 5.43 7.58 -5.64
C HIS A 113 5.91 6.22 -6.13
N TRP A 114 6.55 6.22 -7.27
CA TRP A 114 7.24 5.03 -7.78
C TRP A 114 8.54 4.83 -7.02
N GLY A 115 8.64 3.73 -6.28
CA GLY A 115 9.85 3.46 -5.52
C GLY A 115 9.74 2.31 -4.54
N ASN A 116 10.87 2.04 -3.90
CA ASN A 116 10.98 1.02 -2.88
C ASN A 116 10.59 1.60 -1.51
N PHE A 117 9.55 1.08 -0.88
CA PHE A 117 9.03 1.56 0.40
C PHE A 117 10.03 1.45 1.56
N TYR A 118 11.06 0.59 1.49
CA TYR A 118 12.15 0.56 2.47
C TYR A 118 12.99 1.85 2.50
N LYS A 119 12.84 2.72 1.49
CA LYS A 119 13.52 4.02 1.40
C LYS A 119 12.57 5.20 1.53
N ALA A 120 11.33 4.96 1.91
CA ALA A 120 10.32 6.00 2.04
C ALA A 120 10.67 7.00 3.15
N ASP A 121 10.46 8.29 2.91
CA ASP A 121 10.39 9.30 3.98
C ASP A 121 8.98 9.28 4.57
N LEU A 122 8.87 8.95 5.86
CA LEU A 122 7.59 8.78 6.57
C LEU A 122 7.37 9.84 7.66
N LYS A 123 8.18 10.91 7.66
CA LYS A 123 8.15 11.94 8.73
C LYS A 123 6.80 12.66 8.81
N ASP A 124 6.11 12.81 7.67
CA ASP A 124 4.82 13.48 7.59
C ASP A 124 3.63 12.51 7.77
N ALA A 125 3.90 11.21 7.92
CA ALA A 125 2.85 10.21 8.07
C ALA A 125 2.17 10.32 9.46
N ASP A 126 0.84 10.44 9.47
CA ASP A 126 0.02 10.28 10.67
C ASP A 126 -0.36 8.82 10.85
N VAL A 127 -0.61 8.13 9.74
CA VAL A 127 -0.89 6.69 9.69
C VAL A 127 -0.06 6.04 8.59
N VAL A 128 0.62 4.95 8.92
CA VAL A 128 1.28 4.08 7.93
C VAL A 128 0.51 2.78 7.85
N PHE A 129 0.19 2.34 6.64
CA PHE A 129 -0.48 1.08 6.37
C PHE A 129 0.49 0.12 5.69
N VAL A 130 0.55 -1.12 6.18
CA VAL A 130 1.36 -2.18 5.62
C VAL A 130 0.59 -3.50 5.58
N TYR A 131 0.65 -4.16 4.44
CA TYR A 131 0.20 -5.54 4.26
C TYR A 131 1.34 -6.35 3.68
N ALA A 132 2.06 -7.06 4.53
CA ALA A 132 3.26 -7.81 4.15
C ALA A 132 3.38 -9.09 4.97
N THR A 133 4.37 -9.92 4.64
CA THR A 133 4.69 -11.12 5.42
C THR A 133 5.40 -10.73 6.72
N THR A 134 5.39 -11.63 7.71
CA THR A 134 6.14 -11.42 8.97
C THR A 134 7.62 -11.13 8.72
N LYS A 135 8.23 -11.75 7.70
CA LYS A 135 9.63 -11.50 7.34
C LYS A 135 9.85 -10.06 6.86
N GLU A 136 8.92 -9.53 6.06
CA GLU A 136 9.00 -8.17 5.52
C GLU A 136 8.73 -7.12 6.61
N VAL A 137 7.73 -7.31 7.47
CA VAL A 137 7.47 -6.35 8.56
C VAL A 137 8.62 -6.28 9.54
N MET A 138 9.29 -7.42 9.84
CA MET A 138 10.48 -7.43 10.70
C MET A 138 11.67 -6.69 10.10
N LYS A 139 11.85 -6.75 8.78
CA LYS A 139 12.88 -5.95 8.08
C LYS A 139 12.52 -4.46 8.05
N LEU A 140 11.22 -4.15 8.01
CA LEU A 140 10.73 -2.79 7.94
C LEU A 140 10.77 -2.07 9.30
N ALA A 141 10.67 -2.81 10.40
CA ALA A 141 10.57 -2.29 11.75
C ALA A 141 11.63 -1.19 12.09
N PRO A 142 12.95 -1.38 11.86
CA PRO A 142 13.94 -0.35 12.16
C PRO A 142 13.77 0.94 11.34
N HIS A 143 13.25 0.81 10.11
CA HIS A 143 12.97 1.96 9.25
C HIS A 143 11.78 2.75 9.75
N LEU A 144 10.68 2.07 10.12
CA LEU A 144 9.48 2.69 10.69
C LEU A 144 9.79 3.43 11.98
N GLU A 145 10.52 2.77 12.89
CA GLU A 145 10.91 3.34 14.18
C GLU A 145 11.74 4.63 14.04
N LYS A 146 12.63 4.67 13.03
CA LYS A 146 13.46 5.83 12.73
C LYS A 146 12.71 6.96 12.03
N GLN A 147 11.74 6.65 11.16
CA GLN A 147 11.13 7.60 10.24
C GLN A 147 9.80 8.15 10.71
N MET A 148 9.01 7.35 11.43
CA MET A 148 7.69 7.79 11.86
C MET A 148 7.77 8.74 13.04
N LYS A 149 6.97 9.82 13.01
CA LYS A 149 6.89 10.78 14.11
C LYS A 149 6.20 10.20 15.34
N LYS A 150 6.47 10.77 16.51
CA LYS A 150 5.78 10.42 17.75
C LYS A 150 4.26 10.62 17.63
N GLY A 151 3.50 9.66 18.09
CA GLY A 151 2.03 9.65 18.02
C GLY A 151 1.47 9.19 16.66
N ALA A 152 2.33 8.94 15.66
CA ALA A 152 1.88 8.29 14.42
C ALA A 152 1.47 6.84 14.69
N ARG A 153 0.55 6.33 13.90
CA ARG A 153 0.00 4.98 14.04
C ARG A 153 0.40 4.11 12.86
N LEU A 154 0.80 2.88 13.17
CA LEU A 154 1.09 1.88 12.17
C LEU A 154 -0.03 0.86 12.15
N VAL A 155 -0.61 0.64 11.00
CA VAL A 155 -1.58 -0.43 10.69
C VAL A 155 -0.83 -1.57 10.02
N SER A 156 -0.80 -2.74 10.64
CA SER A 156 -0.29 -3.96 10.02
C SER A 156 -1.41 -4.97 9.83
N ILE A 157 -1.50 -5.54 8.63
CA ILE A 157 -2.49 -6.57 8.31
C ILE A 157 -1.78 -7.90 8.07
N SER A 158 -2.29 -8.97 8.71
CA SER A 158 -1.84 -10.37 8.62
C SER A 158 -0.47 -10.67 9.24
N ALA A 159 0.31 -9.67 9.64
CA ALA A 159 1.60 -9.88 10.30
C ALA A 159 1.75 -8.97 11.50
N ASP A 160 2.18 -9.53 12.64
CA ASP A 160 2.53 -8.79 13.84
C ASP A 160 4.02 -8.41 13.84
N PHE A 161 4.34 -7.32 14.53
CA PHE A 161 5.70 -6.93 14.88
C PHE A 161 6.05 -7.57 16.21
N ARG A 162 6.71 -8.72 16.19
CA ARG A 162 6.89 -9.63 17.33
C ARG A 162 7.40 -9.00 18.61
N GLU A 163 8.22 -7.94 18.50
CA GLU A 163 8.84 -7.25 19.63
C GLU A 163 8.06 -6.01 20.08
N TRP A 164 6.96 -5.69 19.39
CA TRP A 164 6.14 -4.52 19.66
C TRP A 164 4.80 -4.94 20.24
N GLU A 165 4.41 -4.30 21.34
CA GLU A 165 3.08 -4.46 21.91
C GLU A 165 2.08 -3.61 21.10
N PRO A 166 1.04 -4.19 20.50
CA PRO A 166 0.04 -3.42 19.77
C PRO A 166 -0.82 -2.59 20.72
N ALA A 167 -1.20 -1.38 20.31
CA ALA A 167 -2.19 -0.55 21.01
C ALA A 167 -3.62 -1.10 20.83
N ALA A 168 -3.91 -1.70 19.68
CA ALA A 168 -5.18 -2.38 19.41
C ALA A 168 -4.99 -3.58 18.49
N VAL A 169 -5.84 -4.59 18.66
CA VAL A 169 -5.83 -5.82 17.87
C VAL A 169 -7.25 -6.19 17.48
N ASP A 170 -7.43 -6.59 16.24
CA ASP A 170 -8.56 -7.38 15.78
C ASP A 170 -8.04 -8.76 15.38
N ASP A 171 -8.29 -9.76 16.20
CA ASP A 171 -7.81 -11.14 16.05
C ASP A 171 -8.54 -11.88 14.92
N HIS A 172 -9.82 -11.56 14.68
CA HIS A 172 -10.60 -12.16 13.61
C HIS A 172 -10.05 -11.78 12.21
N ASP A 173 -9.74 -10.50 12.00
CA ASP A 173 -9.24 -10.00 10.73
C ASP A 173 -7.70 -9.83 10.72
N LEU A 174 -7.00 -10.26 11.78
CA LEU A 174 -5.55 -10.13 11.96
C LEU A 174 -5.07 -8.70 11.64
N ILE A 175 -5.67 -7.71 12.31
CA ILE A 175 -5.32 -6.30 12.20
C ILE A 175 -4.61 -5.90 13.49
N PHE A 176 -3.43 -5.31 13.37
CA PHE A 176 -2.61 -4.85 14.48
C PHE A 176 -2.35 -3.36 14.33
N ILE A 177 -2.60 -2.60 15.40
CA ILE A 177 -2.32 -1.16 15.44
C ILE A 177 -1.20 -0.92 16.45
N TYR A 178 -0.19 -0.18 16.05
CA TYR A 178 0.92 0.24 16.91
C TYR A 178 0.99 1.76 16.93
N GLU A 179 1.36 2.34 18.09
CA GLU A 179 1.66 3.77 18.22
C GLU A 179 3.17 3.99 18.26
N MET A 180 3.64 5.06 17.67
CA MET A 180 5.06 5.39 17.60
C MET A 180 5.48 6.40 18.68
N PRO A 181 6.63 6.20 19.34
CA PRO A 181 7.55 5.06 19.25
C PRO A 181 6.90 3.79 19.83
N PRO A 182 7.24 2.60 19.30
CA PRO A 182 6.57 1.38 19.73
C PRO A 182 6.87 1.05 21.19
N THR A 183 5.86 0.55 21.89
CA THR A 183 6.05 -0.09 23.20
C THR A 183 6.61 -1.48 23.00
N MET A 184 7.69 -1.81 23.70
CA MET A 184 8.26 -3.16 23.63
C MET A 184 7.33 -4.17 24.31
N GLY A 185 7.11 -5.31 23.65
CA GLY A 185 6.20 -6.34 24.12
C GLY A 185 5.77 -7.29 23.02
N SER A 186 4.56 -7.85 23.14
CA SER A 186 3.99 -8.77 22.15
C SER A 186 2.47 -8.72 22.14
N VAL A 187 1.85 -9.32 21.13
CA VAL A 187 0.40 -9.53 21.07
C VAL A 187 -0.09 -10.29 22.31
N THR A 188 0.68 -11.28 22.79
CA THR A 188 0.35 -12.03 24.00
C THR A 188 0.33 -11.12 25.23
N SER A 189 1.30 -10.22 25.40
CA SER A 189 1.31 -9.27 26.51
C SER A 189 0.11 -8.31 26.49
N HIS A 190 -0.28 -7.84 25.33
CA HIS A 190 -1.49 -7.04 25.15
C HIS A 190 -2.76 -7.79 25.54
N MET A 191 -2.92 -9.04 25.08
CA MET A 191 -4.09 -9.85 25.40
C MET A 191 -4.22 -10.15 26.89
N LEU A 192 -3.10 -10.42 27.58
CA LEU A 192 -3.07 -10.64 29.03
C LEU A 192 -3.45 -9.40 29.84
N LYS A 193 -3.09 -8.20 29.39
CA LYS A 193 -3.49 -6.94 30.03
C LYS A 193 -4.99 -6.66 29.87
N LYS A 194 -5.58 -7.03 28.72
CA LYS A 194 -7.00 -6.82 28.42
C LYS A 194 -7.91 -7.81 29.14
N ALA A 195 -7.38 -8.96 29.59
CA ALA A 195 -8.13 -10.00 30.30
C ALA A 195 -8.20 -9.74 31.83
N LYS A 196 -7.47 -8.75 32.36
CA LYS A 196 -7.54 -8.31 33.78
C LYS A 196 -8.47 -7.11 33.92
#